data_445a06185398e9de1edb5dd34ddac64a
#
_entry.id   445a06185398e9de1edb5dd34ddac64a
#
_cell.length_a   1.000
_cell.length_b   1.000
_cell.length_c   1.000
_cell.angle_alpha   90.00
_cell.angle_beta   90.00
_cell.angle_gamma   90.00
#
_symmetry.space_group_name_H-M   'P 1'
#
loop_
_entity.id
_entity.type
_entity.pdbx_description
1 polymer ?
#
loop_
_entity_poly.entity_id
_entity_poly.type
_entity_poly.pdbx_seq_one_letter_code
_entity_poly.pdbx_strand_id
1 'polypeptide(L)'
;MKKILLIALACCGVLSLSAKELKVLMIGNSFSNSIFAYLPKMVEAGKTHKLKLANAYIGGCTLERHCRNIDAEKTRPDFKPYTFVVTGEKSRKEKLSVMIKADKWDIISIQQGSPHSPYKEKTHELAKKLMAFVKELAPQAEIVVHETWAYSANHGWFSKKGHTPGTRQQMHEMVKANYTELAKKHKLRMIPVGNAVQLFREKLPVKSVKYKKADLKKLVYPNVIDISGGDVVGKVSWRKDRKDPSKKVLSNDCIHLNDKGKYLQACVWYMFLFDAKITDLKLEYKDPGAELIRKCAAQAIAENK
;
A
#
# COMPACT_ATOMS: atom_id res chain seq x y z
N MET A 1 15.51 62.32 -26.12
CA MET A 1 14.92 61.44 -25.09
C MET A 1 14.89 60.01 -25.65
N LYS A 2 15.89 59.17 -25.29
CA LYS A 2 15.95 57.76 -25.73
C LYS A 2 15.20 56.91 -24.73
N LYS A 3 14.10 56.22 -25.17
CA LYS A 3 13.39 55.25 -24.37
C LYS A 3 14.16 53.91 -24.37
N ILE A 4 14.67 53.51 -23.21
CA ILE A 4 15.27 52.23 -23.01
C ILE A 4 14.12 51.23 -22.70
N LEU A 5 13.94 50.26 -23.59
CA LEU A 5 12.97 49.15 -23.44
C LEU A 5 13.67 48.03 -22.66
N LEU A 6 13.32 47.86 -21.37
CA LEU A 6 13.76 46.73 -20.58
C LEU A 6 12.93 45.50 -20.97
N ILE A 7 13.54 44.57 -21.66
CA ILE A 7 12.97 43.24 -21.90
C ILE A 7 13.29 42.36 -20.69
N ALA A 8 12.30 42.11 -19.83
CA ALA A 8 12.42 41.14 -18.74
C ALA A 8 12.36 39.71 -19.34
N LEU A 9 13.51 39.06 -19.40
CA LEU A 9 13.62 37.65 -19.76
C LEU A 9 13.09 36.83 -18.59
N ALA A 10 11.84 36.33 -18.69
CA ALA A 10 11.28 35.35 -17.75
C ALA A 10 11.98 34.00 -18.03
N CYS A 11 13.01 33.68 -17.25
CA CYS A 11 13.56 32.32 -17.21
C CYS A 11 12.52 31.38 -16.61
N CYS A 12 11.68 30.75 -17.43
CA CYS A 12 10.96 29.55 -17.04
C CYS A 12 11.98 28.45 -16.79
N GLY A 13 12.41 28.31 -15.54
CA GLY A 13 13.20 27.17 -15.09
C GLY A 13 12.39 25.91 -15.29
N VAL A 14 12.66 25.17 -16.35
CA VAL A 14 12.22 23.78 -16.49
C VAL A 14 12.93 23.01 -15.40
N LEU A 15 12.23 22.75 -14.27
CA LEU A 15 12.68 21.81 -13.25
C LEU A 15 12.74 20.44 -13.93
N SER A 16 13.90 20.11 -14.50
CA SER A 16 14.19 18.78 -15.02
C SER A 16 14.08 17.80 -13.86
N LEU A 17 13.13 16.88 -13.91
CA LEU A 17 13.04 15.78 -12.96
C LEU A 17 14.35 14.99 -13.06
N SER A 18 15.21 15.10 -12.05
CA SER A 18 16.45 14.32 -11.99
C SER A 18 16.11 12.83 -11.93
N ALA A 19 16.74 12.02 -12.78
CA ALA A 19 16.60 10.58 -12.75
C ALA A 19 17.00 10.04 -11.37
N LYS A 20 16.13 9.26 -10.74
CA LYS A 20 16.41 8.58 -9.46
C LYS A 20 16.53 7.09 -9.70
N GLU A 21 17.49 6.46 -9.04
CA GLU A 21 17.56 5.01 -8.90
C GLU A 21 17.35 4.68 -7.42
N LEU A 22 16.28 3.97 -7.10
CA LEU A 22 15.90 3.67 -5.73
C LEU A 22 15.81 2.17 -5.47
N LYS A 23 16.30 1.77 -4.31
CA LYS A 23 16.18 0.42 -3.75
C LYS A 23 15.26 0.46 -2.55
N VAL A 24 14.11 -0.21 -2.66
CA VAL A 24 13.05 -0.15 -1.66
C VAL A 24 12.73 -1.54 -1.13
N LEU A 25 12.84 -1.72 0.19
CA LEU A 25 12.37 -2.92 0.89
C LEU A 25 11.08 -2.61 1.66
N MET A 26 10.07 -3.41 1.45
CA MET A 26 8.85 -3.37 2.26
C MET A 26 8.90 -4.47 3.32
N ILE A 27 8.63 -4.15 4.59
CA ILE A 27 8.41 -5.13 5.65
C ILE A 27 6.92 -5.16 5.93
N GLY A 28 6.23 -6.19 5.39
CA GLY A 28 4.77 -6.16 5.43
C GLY A 28 4.08 -7.48 5.07
N ASN A 29 2.89 -7.34 4.52
CA ASN A 29 1.97 -8.43 4.26
C ASN A 29 1.32 -8.31 2.86
N SER A 30 0.09 -8.81 2.69
CA SER A 30 -0.63 -8.73 1.41
C SER A 30 -0.90 -7.29 0.96
N PHE A 31 -0.96 -6.32 1.88
CA PHE A 31 -1.17 -4.91 1.56
C PHE A 31 0.06 -4.28 0.90
N SER A 32 1.27 -4.61 1.34
CA SER A 32 2.50 -4.22 0.63
C SER A 32 2.70 -5.03 -0.65
N ASN A 33 2.34 -6.33 -0.63
CA ASN A 33 2.57 -7.19 -1.80
C ASN A 33 1.74 -6.79 -3.03
N SER A 34 0.59 -6.13 -2.85
CA SER A 34 -0.28 -5.68 -3.94
C SER A 34 0.38 -4.63 -4.85
N ILE A 35 1.41 -3.93 -4.36
CA ILE A 35 2.12 -2.88 -5.11
C ILE A 35 2.85 -3.42 -6.36
N PHE A 36 3.28 -4.69 -6.33
CA PHE A 36 3.96 -5.33 -7.45
C PHE A 36 3.10 -5.45 -8.72
N ALA A 37 1.78 -5.30 -8.59
CA ALA A 37 0.88 -5.38 -9.74
C ALA A 37 1.12 -4.25 -10.75
N TYR A 38 1.43 -3.04 -10.28
CA TYR A 38 1.50 -1.86 -11.12
C TYR A 38 2.75 -1.00 -10.95
N LEU A 39 3.32 -0.85 -9.74
CA LEU A 39 4.42 0.09 -9.53
C LEU A 39 5.65 -0.20 -10.42
N PRO A 40 6.15 -1.45 -10.56
CA PRO A 40 7.27 -1.72 -11.46
C PRO A 40 6.97 -1.33 -12.92
N LYS A 41 5.77 -1.65 -13.41
CA LYS A 41 5.33 -1.29 -14.77
C LYS A 41 5.19 0.23 -14.95
N MET A 42 4.78 0.93 -13.89
CA MET A 42 4.64 2.39 -13.90
C MET A 42 6.00 3.08 -13.99
N VAL A 43 7.01 2.56 -13.28
CA VAL A 43 8.40 3.03 -13.37
C VAL A 43 8.98 2.77 -14.75
N GLU A 44 8.78 1.57 -15.29
CA GLU A 44 9.20 1.19 -16.65
C GLU A 44 8.58 2.09 -17.73
N ALA A 45 7.25 2.32 -17.64
CA ALA A 45 6.54 3.18 -18.59
C ALA A 45 7.02 4.64 -18.53
N GLY A 46 7.44 5.12 -17.37
CA GLY A 46 7.97 6.47 -17.18
C GLY A 46 9.35 6.70 -17.79
N LYS A 47 10.16 5.65 -17.94
CA LYS A 47 11.53 5.64 -18.51
C LYS A 47 12.54 6.60 -17.85
N THR A 48 12.13 7.33 -16.80
CA THR A 48 12.95 8.34 -16.14
C THR A 48 13.68 7.77 -14.92
N HIS A 49 13.02 6.89 -14.17
CA HIS A 49 13.52 6.36 -12.91
C HIS A 49 13.81 4.88 -12.98
N LYS A 50 14.63 4.38 -12.04
CA LYS A 50 14.84 2.94 -11.83
C LYS A 50 14.39 2.56 -10.42
N LEU A 51 13.86 1.36 -10.26
CA LEU A 51 13.39 0.85 -8.98
C LEU A 51 13.73 -0.63 -8.81
N LYS A 52 14.51 -0.93 -7.78
CA LYS A 52 14.58 -2.27 -7.20
C LYS A 52 13.57 -2.34 -6.07
N LEU A 53 12.52 -3.12 -6.23
CA LEU A 53 11.45 -3.27 -5.25
C LEU A 53 11.51 -4.66 -4.63
N ALA A 54 11.53 -4.73 -3.30
CA ALA A 54 11.53 -5.97 -2.54
C ALA A 54 10.50 -5.97 -1.41
N ASN A 55 10.05 -7.17 -1.00
CA ASN A 55 9.11 -7.33 0.10
C ASN A 55 9.52 -8.52 1.00
N ALA A 56 9.73 -8.25 2.27
CA ALA A 56 9.80 -9.25 3.33
C ALA A 56 8.37 -9.66 3.70
N TYR A 57 7.81 -10.61 2.95
CA TYR A 57 6.39 -10.94 2.92
C TYR A 57 6.02 -12.08 3.86
N ILE A 58 4.99 -11.85 4.68
CA ILE A 58 4.19 -12.89 5.32
C ILE A 58 2.71 -12.48 5.23
N GLY A 59 1.85 -13.37 4.71
CA GLY A 59 0.40 -13.10 4.63
C GLY A 59 -0.21 -12.75 5.98
N GLY A 60 -0.95 -11.62 6.06
CA GLY A 60 -1.60 -11.14 7.28
C GLY A 60 -0.65 -10.80 8.44
N CYS A 61 0.64 -10.59 8.18
CA CYS A 61 1.63 -10.29 9.22
C CYS A 61 1.31 -8.99 9.95
N THR A 62 1.32 -9.04 11.29
CA THR A 62 1.21 -7.89 12.17
C THR A 62 2.58 -7.45 12.66
N LEU A 63 2.71 -6.23 13.16
CA LEU A 63 3.95 -5.75 13.80
C LEU A 63 4.38 -6.67 14.96
N GLU A 64 3.42 -7.16 15.75
CA GLU A 64 3.69 -8.13 16.80
C GLU A 64 4.36 -9.41 16.27
N ARG A 65 3.87 -9.92 15.12
CA ARG A 65 4.46 -11.11 14.49
C ARG A 65 5.84 -10.81 13.93
N HIS A 66 6.07 -9.63 13.35
CA HIS A 66 7.42 -9.21 12.93
C HIS A 66 8.38 -9.19 14.12
N CYS A 67 7.97 -8.59 15.26
CA CYS A 67 8.79 -8.54 16.47
C CYS A 67 9.10 -9.93 17.04
N ARG A 68 8.11 -10.83 17.10
CA ARG A 68 8.33 -12.23 17.51
C ARG A 68 9.29 -12.98 16.59
N ASN A 69 9.22 -12.72 15.28
CA ASN A 69 10.12 -13.33 14.32
C ASN A 69 11.56 -12.84 14.49
N ILE A 70 11.76 -11.55 14.80
CA ILE A 70 13.08 -10.98 15.12
C ILE A 70 13.68 -11.69 16.33
N ASP A 71 12.89 -11.93 17.39
CA ASP A 71 13.38 -12.64 18.57
C ASP A 71 13.67 -14.12 18.26
N ALA A 72 12.81 -14.76 17.48
CA ALA A 72 12.98 -16.17 17.11
C ALA A 72 14.20 -16.43 16.22
N GLU A 73 14.56 -15.52 15.31
CA GLU A 73 15.71 -15.71 14.43
C GLU A 73 17.06 -15.64 15.16
N LYS A 74 17.11 -15.06 16.38
CA LYS A 74 18.31 -15.01 17.20
C LYS A 74 18.70 -16.38 17.75
N THR A 75 17.72 -17.21 18.05
CA THR A 75 17.91 -18.53 18.71
C THR A 75 17.68 -19.72 17.80
N ARG A 76 17.12 -19.50 16.60
CA ARG A 76 16.76 -20.56 15.64
C ARG A 76 17.44 -20.32 14.28
N PRO A 77 18.61 -20.91 14.03
CA PRO A 77 19.39 -20.70 12.81
C PRO A 77 18.62 -20.94 11.50
N ASP A 78 17.73 -21.94 11.47
CA ASP A 78 16.98 -22.34 10.27
C ASP A 78 15.59 -21.67 10.17
N PHE A 79 15.29 -20.75 11.07
CA PHE A 79 13.99 -20.08 11.07
C PHE A 79 13.88 -19.02 9.96
N LYS A 80 13.29 -19.38 8.81
CA LYS A 80 13.11 -18.53 7.61
C LYS A 80 11.62 -18.31 7.31
N PRO A 81 10.90 -17.53 8.13
CA PRO A 81 9.44 -17.40 8.03
C PRO A 81 8.96 -16.52 6.89
N TYR A 82 9.81 -15.65 6.36
CA TYR A 82 9.44 -14.71 5.31
C TYR A 82 9.59 -15.32 3.92
N THR A 83 8.75 -14.87 3.00
CA THR A 83 9.02 -15.00 1.58
C THR A 83 9.68 -13.72 1.10
N PHE A 84 10.90 -13.80 0.64
CA PHE A 84 11.60 -12.67 0.03
C PHE A 84 11.17 -12.57 -1.43
N VAL A 85 10.43 -11.52 -1.74
CA VAL A 85 9.96 -11.21 -3.09
C VAL A 85 10.76 -10.03 -3.60
N VAL A 86 11.39 -10.16 -4.74
CA VAL A 86 12.18 -9.09 -5.40
C VAL A 86 11.74 -9.00 -6.85
N THR A 87 11.60 -7.79 -7.38
CA THR A 87 11.26 -7.58 -8.80
C THR A 87 12.28 -8.26 -9.70
N GLY A 88 11.78 -9.12 -10.62
CA GLY A 88 12.62 -9.84 -11.57
C GLY A 88 13.33 -11.08 -11.01
N GLU A 89 13.18 -11.41 -9.73
CA GLU A 89 13.82 -12.56 -9.11
C GLU A 89 12.80 -13.63 -8.70
N LYS A 90 13.29 -14.90 -8.63
CA LYS A 90 12.51 -15.99 -8.02
C LYS A 90 12.45 -15.78 -6.50
N SER A 91 11.24 -15.82 -5.94
CA SER A 91 11.05 -15.69 -4.50
C SER A 91 11.66 -16.85 -3.72
N ARG A 92 12.18 -16.56 -2.50
CA ARG A 92 12.80 -17.55 -1.61
C ARG A 92 12.38 -17.33 -0.15
N LYS A 93 12.52 -18.36 0.67
CA LYS A 93 12.34 -18.24 2.13
C LYS A 93 13.60 -17.68 2.77
N GLU A 94 13.42 -16.71 3.69
CA GLU A 94 14.56 -16.07 4.33
C GLU A 94 14.22 -15.47 5.70
N LYS A 95 15.25 -15.09 6.46
CA LYS A 95 15.20 -14.31 7.70
C LYS A 95 15.03 -12.83 7.38
N LEU A 96 14.42 -12.08 8.30
CA LEU A 96 14.29 -10.64 8.13
C LEU A 96 15.63 -9.92 8.14
N SER A 97 16.54 -10.31 9.05
CA SER A 97 17.90 -9.76 9.14
C SER A 97 18.68 -9.90 7.84
N VAL A 98 18.58 -11.07 7.18
CA VAL A 98 19.26 -11.33 5.91
C VAL A 98 18.67 -10.47 4.79
N MET A 99 17.35 -10.29 4.75
CA MET A 99 16.68 -9.45 3.74
C MET A 99 17.06 -7.98 3.90
N ILE A 100 17.12 -7.47 5.14
CA ILE A 100 17.54 -6.10 5.41
C ILE A 100 19.00 -5.87 4.98
N LYS A 101 19.88 -6.85 5.16
CA LYS A 101 21.28 -6.77 4.77
C LYS A 101 21.54 -7.12 3.30
N ALA A 102 20.53 -7.58 2.57
CA ALA A 102 20.70 -8.08 1.19
C ALA A 102 21.08 -6.99 0.17
N ASP A 103 20.84 -5.73 0.50
CA ASP A 103 21.21 -4.59 -0.34
C ASP A 103 21.41 -3.33 0.51
N LYS A 104 21.98 -2.28 -0.09
CA LYS A 104 21.97 -0.92 0.48
C LYS A 104 20.64 -0.26 0.14
N TRP A 105 19.60 -0.60 0.91
CA TRP A 105 18.27 -0.02 0.72
C TRP A 105 18.28 1.49 0.97
N ASP A 106 17.68 2.25 0.07
CA ASP A 106 17.45 3.68 0.25
C ASP A 106 16.26 3.92 1.17
N ILE A 107 15.19 3.11 1.00
CA ILE A 107 13.95 3.23 1.75
C ILE A 107 13.54 1.86 2.27
N ILE A 108 13.16 1.78 3.55
CA ILE A 108 12.49 0.61 4.14
C ILE A 108 11.13 1.03 4.66
N SER A 109 10.06 0.49 4.07
CA SER A 109 8.70 0.77 4.55
C SER A 109 8.23 -0.24 5.57
N ILE A 110 7.53 0.24 6.60
CA ILE A 110 6.86 -0.59 7.59
C ILE A 110 5.36 -0.30 7.60
N GLN A 111 4.56 -1.29 7.99
CA GLN A 111 3.12 -1.16 8.14
C GLN A 111 2.58 -2.11 9.21
N GLN A 112 1.42 -1.79 9.77
CA GLN A 112 0.68 -2.72 10.64
C GLN A 112 -0.14 -3.72 9.83
N GLY A 113 -0.41 -4.89 10.38
CA GLY A 113 -1.46 -5.78 9.86
C GLY A 113 -2.84 -5.12 9.99
N SER A 114 -3.63 -5.15 8.92
CA SER A 114 -4.87 -4.36 8.82
C SER A 114 -5.87 -4.54 9.98
N PRO A 115 -6.01 -5.72 10.63
CA PRO A 115 -6.88 -5.84 11.79
C PRO A 115 -6.44 -5.00 13.00
N HIS A 116 -5.15 -4.66 13.09
CA HIS A 116 -4.58 -3.89 14.19
C HIS A 116 -4.29 -2.42 13.80
N SER A 117 -4.40 -2.08 12.53
CA SER A 117 -4.10 -0.73 12.03
C SER A 117 -4.93 0.39 12.67
N PRO A 118 -6.20 0.19 13.11
CA PRO A 118 -6.95 1.21 13.80
C PRO A 118 -6.46 1.49 15.24
N TYR A 119 -5.63 0.63 15.82
CA TYR A 119 -5.34 0.65 17.25
C TYR A 119 -3.91 1.09 17.54
N LYS A 120 -3.76 2.24 18.20
CA LYS A 120 -2.47 2.82 18.58
C LYS A 120 -1.67 1.92 19.50
N GLU A 121 -2.31 1.34 20.50
CA GLU A 121 -1.71 0.44 21.49
C GLU A 121 -1.18 -0.86 20.87
N LYS A 122 -1.70 -1.24 19.68
CA LYS A 122 -1.21 -2.38 18.90
C LYS A 122 -0.13 -2.01 17.90
N THR A 123 0.23 -0.74 17.78
CA THR A 123 1.08 -0.23 16.69
C THR A 123 2.36 0.41 17.21
N HIS A 124 2.30 1.40 18.10
CA HIS A 124 3.41 2.32 18.34
C HIS A 124 4.65 1.67 18.92
N GLU A 125 4.53 0.90 20.02
CA GLU A 125 5.69 0.26 20.64
C GLU A 125 6.28 -0.86 19.78
N LEU A 126 5.43 -1.58 19.05
CA LEU A 126 5.88 -2.63 18.13
C LEU A 126 6.58 -2.04 16.91
N ALA A 127 6.09 -0.91 16.38
CA ALA A 127 6.76 -0.18 15.30
C ALA A 127 8.12 0.33 15.77
N LYS A 128 8.23 0.91 16.98
CA LYS A 128 9.50 1.35 17.56
C LYS A 128 10.51 0.21 17.64
N LYS A 129 10.11 -0.99 18.10
CA LYS A 129 10.97 -2.18 18.15
C LYS A 129 11.45 -2.60 16.76
N LEU A 130 10.55 -2.64 15.77
CA LEU A 130 10.91 -2.99 14.40
C LEU A 130 11.85 -1.94 13.79
N MET A 131 11.58 -0.65 13.99
CA MET A 131 12.45 0.44 13.50
C MET A 131 13.85 0.38 14.10
N ALA A 132 13.99 0.07 15.39
CA ALA A 132 15.29 -0.11 16.03
C ALA A 132 16.09 -1.23 15.37
N PHE A 133 15.45 -2.37 15.13
CA PHE A 133 16.08 -3.49 14.41
C PHE A 133 16.49 -3.13 12.97
N VAL A 134 15.65 -2.39 12.26
CA VAL A 134 15.99 -1.91 10.90
C VAL A 134 17.18 -0.96 10.95
N LYS A 135 17.21 -0.02 11.90
CA LYS A 135 18.32 0.95 12.02
C LYS A 135 19.64 0.32 12.44
N GLU A 136 19.60 -0.73 13.23
CA GLU A 136 20.78 -1.54 13.55
C GLU A 136 21.42 -2.18 12.31
N LEU A 137 20.59 -2.71 11.39
CA LEU A 137 21.05 -3.50 10.25
C LEU A 137 21.23 -2.70 8.95
N ALA A 138 20.51 -1.57 8.81
CA ALA A 138 20.54 -0.69 7.65
C ALA A 138 20.42 0.78 8.10
N PRO A 139 21.44 1.34 8.80
CA PRO A 139 21.41 2.69 9.37
C PRO A 139 21.22 3.79 8.30
N GLN A 140 21.66 3.54 7.07
CA GLN A 140 21.54 4.47 5.94
C GLN A 140 20.11 4.55 5.39
N ALA A 141 19.27 3.52 5.59
CA ALA A 141 17.95 3.49 5.00
C ALA A 141 17.01 4.50 5.67
N GLU A 142 16.26 5.24 4.86
CA GLU A 142 15.13 5.99 5.36
C GLU A 142 14.00 5.01 5.72
N ILE A 143 13.49 5.10 6.94
CA ILE A 143 12.29 4.35 7.33
C ILE A 143 11.06 5.20 7.06
N VAL A 144 10.08 4.65 6.34
CA VAL A 144 8.81 5.29 6.06
C VAL A 144 7.66 4.41 6.53
N VAL A 145 6.51 5.01 6.81
CA VAL A 145 5.30 4.25 7.16
C VAL A 145 4.34 4.19 5.97
N HIS A 146 3.81 3.00 5.69
CA HIS A 146 2.79 2.78 4.69
C HIS A 146 1.42 2.75 5.36
N GLU A 147 0.65 3.83 5.22
CA GLU A 147 -0.71 3.93 5.74
C GLU A 147 -1.61 2.90 5.03
N THR A 148 -2.23 2.04 5.82
CA THR A 148 -3.21 1.07 5.31
C THR A 148 -4.59 1.72 5.13
N TRP A 149 -5.55 1.01 4.59
CA TRP A 149 -6.88 1.51 4.26
C TRP A 149 -7.99 0.84 5.06
N ALA A 150 -9.12 1.52 5.18
CA ALA A 150 -10.34 0.95 5.73
C ALA A 150 -10.94 -0.09 4.78
N TYR A 151 -11.54 -1.14 5.35
CA TYR A 151 -12.19 -2.23 4.63
C TYR A 151 -13.38 -1.74 3.79
N SER A 152 -13.86 -2.59 2.89
CA SER A 152 -15.13 -2.35 2.19
C SER A 152 -16.29 -2.27 3.19
N ALA A 153 -17.32 -1.47 2.86
CA ALA A 153 -18.51 -1.29 3.70
C ALA A 153 -19.24 -2.62 4.03
N ASN A 154 -19.00 -3.66 3.25
CA ASN A 154 -19.59 -4.98 3.44
C ASN A 154 -18.80 -5.89 4.41
N HIS A 155 -17.73 -5.39 5.03
CA HIS A 155 -16.95 -6.18 5.98
C HIS A 155 -17.75 -6.47 7.25
N GLY A 156 -17.65 -7.70 7.75
CA GLY A 156 -18.44 -8.18 8.88
C GLY A 156 -18.23 -7.44 10.20
N TRP A 157 -17.14 -6.66 10.34
CA TRP A 157 -16.94 -5.81 11.52
C TRP A 157 -18.01 -4.75 11.64
N PHE A 158 -18.42 -4.14 10.52
CA PHE A 158 -19.37 -3.02 10.50
C PHE A 158 -20.82 -3.45 10.74
N SER A 159 -21.09 -4.74 10.78
CA SER A 159 -22.39 -5.30 11.17
C SER A 159 -22.39 -5.95 12.55
N LYS A 160 -21.24 -6.00 13.23
CA LYS A 160 -21.11 -6.60 14.56
C LYS A 160 -21.41 -5.57 15.63
N LYS A 161 -22.48 -5.82 16.43
CA LYS A 161 -22.89 -4.93 17.52
C LYS A 161 -21.73 -4.74 18.51
N GLY A 162 -21.48 -3.49 18.88
CA GLY A 162 -20.42 -3.12 19.84
C GLY A 162 -18.99 -3.23 19.32
N HIS A 163 -18.77 -3.56 18.06
CA HIS A 163 -17.42 -3.55 17.47
C HIS A 163 -16.95 -2.12 17.16
N THR A 164 -15.72 -1.82 17.51
CA THR A 164 -15.03 -0.58 17.13
C THR A 164 -13.79 -0.96 16.31
N PRO A 165 -13.63 -0.43 15.08
CA PRO A 165 -14.54 0.49 14.37
C PRO A 165 -15.85 -0.17 13.93
N GLY A 166 -16.98 0.55 14.10
CA GLY A 166 -18.30 0.10 13.70
C GLY A 166 -18.72 0.48 12.28
N THR A 167 -17.96 1.37 11.64
CA THR A 167 -18.19 1.81 10.26
C THR A 167 -16.89 1.92 9.49
N ARG A 168 -17.00 1.91 8.15
CA ARG A 168 -15.87 2.16 7.26
C ARG A 168 -15.22 3.52 7.51
N GLN A 169 -16.04 4.56 7.72
CA GLN A 169 -15.58 5.92 8.00
C GLN A 169 -14.78 5.96 9.31
N GLN A 170 -15.34 5.40 10.38
CA GLN A 170 -14.66 5.31 11.67
C GLN A 170 -13.33 4.54 11.57
N MET A 171 -13.31 3.45 10.81
CA MET A 171 -12.06 2.72 10.57
C MET A 171 -11.00 3.58 9.87
N HIS A 172 -11.40 4.35 8.86
CA HIS A 172 -10.49 5.27 8.18
C HIS A 172 -9.93 6.32 9.14
N GLU A 173 -10.78 6.97 9.90
CA GLU A 173 -10.39 8.00 10.87
C GLU A 173 -9.40 7.47 11.91
N MET A 174 -9.67 6.29 12.48
CA MET A 174 -8.78 5.64 13.44
C MET A 174 -7.43 5.24 12.82
N VAL A 175 -7.44 4.70 11.60
CA VAL A 175 -6.20 4.34 10.88
C VAL A 175 -5.40 5.60 10.57
N LYS A 176 -6.02 6.63 10.00
CA LYS A 176 -5.36 7.91 9.68
C LYS A 176 -4.74 8.55 10.92
N ALA A 177 -5.50 8.64 12.02
CA ALA A 177 -5.01 9.20 13.28
C ALA A 177 -3.80 8.42 13.82
N ASN A 178 -3.89 7.08 13.84
CA ASN A 178 -2.82 6.22 14.32
C ASN A 178 -1.53 6.38 13.52
N TYR A 179 -1.60 6.36 12.19
CA TYR A 179 -0.41 6.49 11.34
C TYR A 179 0.15 7.91 11.34
N THR A 180 -0.70 8.94 11.37
CA THR A 180 -0.26 10.34 11.48
C THR A 180 0.50 10.58 12.80
N GLU A 181 -0.02 10.07 13.91
CA GLU A 181 0.66 10.18 15.21
C GLU A 181 1.99 9.41 15.22
N LEU A 182 2.02 8.19 14.67
CA LEU A 182 3.24 7.39 14.55
C LEU A 182 4.30 8.13 13.73
N ALA A 183 3.90 8.65 12.55
CA ALA A 183 4.79 9.40 11.67
C ALA A 183 5.34 10.66 12.36
N LYS A 184 4.47 11.45 12.99
CA LYS A 184 4.85 12.66 13.72
C LYS A 184 5.82 12.35 14.88
N LYS A 185 5.47 11.36 15.72
CA LYS A 185 6.28 10.97 16.89
C LYS A 185 7.71 10.57 16.52
N HIS A 186 7.87 9.89 15.40
CA HIS A 186 9.16 9.36 14.96
C HIS A 186 9.78 10.12 13.79
N LYS A 187 9.20 11.26 13.38
CA LYS A 187 9.65 12.09 12.24
C LYS A 187 9.81 11.28 10.96
N LEU A 188 8.83 10.44 10.65
CA LEU A 188 8.81 9.60 9.46
C LEU A 188 7.96 10.23 8.36
N ARG A 189 8.35 10.06 7.11
CA ARG A 189 7.45 10.29 5.99
C ARG A 189 6.40 9.17 5.93
N MET A 190 5.18 9.51 5.54
CA MET A 190 4.08 8.55 5.41
C MET A 190 3.64 8.43 3.95
N ILE A 191 3.42 7.19 3.50
CA ILE A 191 2.84 6.90 2.18
C ILE A 191 1.33 6.82 2.36
N PRO A 192 0.54 7.83 1.92
CA PRO A 192 -0.85 8.03 2.33
C PRO A 192 -1.85 7.23 1.48
N VAL A 193 -1.68 5.91 1.37
CA VAL A 193 -2.57 5.06 0.56
C VAL A 193 -3.97 5.00 1.15
N GLY A 194 -4.11 4.93 2.47
CA GLY A 194 -5.41 4.92 3.16
C GLY A 194 -6.19 6.21 2.89
N ASN A 195 -5.51 7.36 2.93
CA ASN A 195 -6.12 8.66 2.61
C ASN A 195 -6.55 8.71 1.13
N ALA A 196 -5.71 8.24 0.19
CA ALA A 196 -6.05 8.20 -1.23
C ALA A 196 -7.30 7.32 -1.51
N VAL A 197 -7.39 6.18 -0.84
CA VAL A 197 -8.58 5.29 -0.91
C VAL A 197 -9.82 6.02 -0.41
N GLN A 198 -9.73 6.77 0.68
CA GLN A 198 -10.86 7.52 1.23
C GLN A 198 -11.29 8.67 0.31
N LEU A 199 -10.34 9.45 -0.20
CA LEU A 199 -10.61 10.52 -1.17
C LEU A 199 -11.31 9.99 -2.43
N PHE A 200 -10.93 8.82 -2.91
CA PHE A 200 -11.61 8.18 -4.02
C PHE A 200 -13.06 7.83 -3.67
N ARG A 201 -13.31 7.27 -2.48
CA ARG A 201 -14.64 6.91 -1.99
C ARG A 201 -15.58 8.11 -1.81
N GLU A 202 -15.05 9.25 -1.42
CA GLU A 202 -15.83 10.49 -1.25
C GLU A 202 -16.34 11.03 -2.59
N LYS A 203 -15.62 10.76 -3.67
CA LYS A 203 -15.96 11.17 -5.04
C LYS A 203 -16.81 10.15 -5.80
N LEU A 204 -17.12 8.99 -5.20
CA LEU A 204 -17.96 7.99 -5.85
C LEU A 204 -19.43 8.42 -5.87
N PRO A 205 -20.11 8.30 -7.03
CA PRO A 205 -21.54 8.57 -7.12
C PRO A 205 -22.39 7.53 -6.36
N VAL A 206 -21.90 6.29 -6.25
CA VAL A 206 -22.59 5.19 -5.54
C VAL A 206 -21.80 4.82 -4.29
N LYS A 207 -22.42 5.01 -3.11
CA LYS A 207 -21.74 4.88 -1.80
C LYS A 207 -21.65 3.44 -1.27
N SER A 208 -22.51 2.53 -1.67
CA SER A 208 -22.40 1.10 -1.33
C SER A 208 -23.37 0.24 -2.14
N VAL A 209 -22.94 -0.94 -2.56
CA VAL A 209 -23.82 -1.99 -3.07
C VAL A 209 -24.15 -2.94 -1.92
N LYS A 210 -25.43 -3.02 -1.57
CA LYS A 210 -25.90 -4.05 -0.64
C LYS A 210 -26.15 -5.33 -1.42
N TYR A 211 -25.51 -6.41 -1.02
CA TYR A 211 -25.79 -7.75 -1.54
C TYR A 211 -26.08 -8.72 -0.39
N LYS A 212 -26.92 -9.71 -0.65
CA LYS A 212 -27.20 -10.76 0.33
C LYS A 212 -26.17 -11.89 0.17
N LYS A 213 -25.65 -12.43 1.27
CA LYS A 213 -24.77 -13.60 1.22
C LYS A 213 -25.41 -14.80 0.49
N ALA A 214 -26.75 -14.90 0.53
CA ALA A 214 -27.50 -15.90 -0.20
C ALA A 214 -27.33 -15.80 -1.72
N ASP A 215 -27.16 -14.57 -2.25
CA ASP A 215 -26.98 -14.38 -3.70
C ASP A 215 -25.60 -14.86 -4.15
N LEU A 216 -24.58 -14.69 -3.31
CA LEU A 216 -23.25 -15.23 -3.57
C LEU A 216 -23.25 -16.77 -3.64
N LYS A 217 -24.07 -17.43 -2.81
CA LYS A 217 -24.18 -18.91 -2.80
C LYS A 217 -24.81 -19.48 -4.06
N LYS A 218 -25.58 -18.68 -4.81
CA LYS A 218 -26.23 -19.09 -6.06
C LYS A 218 -25.29 -18.99 -7.27
N LEU A 219 -24.10 -18.34 -7.10
CA LEU A 219 -23.16 -18.16 -8.19
C LEU A 219 -22.49 -19.49 -8.54
N VAL A 220 -22.43 -19.76 -9.84
CA VAL A 220 -21.76 -20.93 -10.43
C VAL A 220 -20.55 -20.42 -11.23
N TYR A 221 -19.41 -21.09 -11.08
CA TYR A 221 -18.18 -20.77 -11.84
C TYR A 221 -18.46 -20.76 -13.34
N PRO A 222 -17.98 -19.77 -14.10
CA PRO A 222 -17.06 -18.67 -13.71
C PRO A 222 -17.75 -17.35 -13.30
N ASN A 223 -19.08 -17.33 -13.14
CA ASN A 223 -19.84 -16.09 -12.92
C ASN A 223 -19.49 -15.43 -11.60
N VAL A 224 -19.38 -14.11 -11.61
CA VAL A 224 -19.16 -13.26 -10.44
C VAL A 224 -20.12 -12.06 -10.49
N ILE A 225 -20.37 -11.45 -9.33
CA ILE A 225 -21.05 -10.15 -9.24
C ILE A 225 -20.07 -9.08 -8.74
N ASP A 226 -20.23 -7.86 -9.21
CA ASP A 226 -19.49 -6.73 -8.64
C ASP A 226 -20.14 -6.32 -7.31
N ILE A 227 -19.39 -6.53 -6.22
CA ILE A 227 -19.79 -6.11 -4.88
C ILE A 227 -19.12 -4.79 -4.47
N SER A 228 -18.23 -4.27 -5.30
CA SER A 228 -17.47 -3.08 -4.96
C SER A 228 -18.30 -1.80 -5.06
N GLY A 229 -19.32 -1.80 -5.93
CA GLY A 229 -20.09 -0.58 -6.22
C GLY A 229 -19.22 0.54 -6.77
N GLY A 230 -18.14 0.19 -7.45
CA GLY A 230 -17.13 1.14 -7.91
C GLY A 230 -16.00 1.40 -6.92
N ASP A 231 -16.09 0.92 -5.65
CA ASP A 231 -15.02 1.04 -4.65
C ASP A 231 -13.72 0.38 -5.13
N VAL A 232 -12.60 0.89 -4.66
CA VAL A 232 -11.26 0.35 -4.92
C VAL A 232 -10.87 -0.78 -3.97
N VAL A 233 -11.71 -1.09 -2.98
CA VAL A 233 -11.53 -2.20 -2.02
C VAL A 233 -12.66 -3.22 -2.16
N GLY A 234 -12.26 -4.47 -2.16
CA GLY A 234 -13.20 -5.59 -2.20
C GLY A 234 -13.47 -6.13 -3.59
N LYS A 235 -13.68 -7.43 -3.66
CA LYS A 235 -14.06 -8.17 -4.87
C LYS A 235 -14.64 -9.53 -4.55
N VAL A 236 -15.45 -10.05 -5.46
CA VAL A 236 -15.78 -11.49 -5.53
C VAL A 236 -14.91 -12.12 -6.60
N SER A 237 -14.37 -13.28 -6.32
CA SER A 237 -13.55 -14.02 -7.28
C SER A 237 -13.57 -15.51 -6.96
N TRP A 238 -13.36 -16.34 -7.98
CA TRP A 238 -13.17 -17.78 -7.82
C TRP A 238 -11.70 -18.09 -7.58
N ARG A 239 -11.41 -18.94 -6.64
CA ARG A 239 -10.07 -19.47 -6.36
C ARG A 239 -10.09 -20.98 -6.24
N LYS A 240 -8.94 -21.61 -6.42
CA LYS A 240 -8.79 -23.04 -6.11
C LYS A 240 -9.11 -23.28 -4.63
N ASP A 241 -9.83 -24.34 -4.32
CA ASP A 241 -10.00 -24.76 -2.93
C ASP A 241 -8.63 -25.16 -2.36
N ARG A 242 -8.40 -24.85 -1.07
CA ARG A 242 -7.12 -25.16 -0.42
C ARG A 242 -6.98 -26.63 -0.08
N LYS A 243 -8.12 -27.31 0.16
CA LYS A 243 -8.16 -28.72 0.51
C LYS A 243 -8.26 -29.62 -0.73
N ASP A 244 -8.94 -29.13 -1.75
CA ASP A 244 -9.14 -29.83 -3.02
C ASP A 244 -8.90 -28.86 -4.20
N PRO A 245 -7.66 -28.78 -4.73
CA PRO A 245 -7.32 -27.84 -5.80
C PRO A 245 -8.05 -28.07 -7.13
N SER A 246 -8.73 -29.21 -7.31
CA SER A 246 -9.57 -29.48 -8.47
C SER A 246 -10.86 -28.65 -8.45
N LYS A 247 -11.30 -28.27 -7.26
CA LYS A 247 -12.53 -27.49 -7.04
C LYS A 247 -12.26 -25.99 -7.05
N LYS A 248 -13.26 -25.24 -7.51
CA LYS A 248 -13.31 -23.78 -7.41
C LYS A 248 -14.24 -23.39 -6.28
N VAL A 249 -13.78 -22.47 -5.44
CA VAL A 249 -14.58 -21.87 -4.35
C VAL A 249 -14.68 -20.38 -4.53
N LEU A 250 -15.85 -19.85 -4.25
CA LEU A 250 -16.08 -18.42 -4.29
C LEU A 250 -15.38 -17.76 -3.10
N SER A 251 -14.63 -16.70 -3.37
CA SER A 251 -14.00 -15.85 -2.38
C SER A 251 -14.67 -14.48 -2.39
N ASN A 252 -15.20 -14.09 -1.25
CA ASN A 252 -15.70 -12.74 -0.99
C ASN A 252 -14.65 -12.01 -0.18
N ASP A 253 -13.93 -11.10 -0.83
CA ASP A 253 -12.86 -10.33 -0.22
C ASP A 253 -13.36 -8.90 0.02
N CYS A 254 -13.40 -8.49 1.27
CA CYS A 254 -13.82 -7.15 1.69
C CYS A 254 -12.65 -6.32 2.25
N ILE A 255 -11.41 -6.81 2.12
CA ILE A 255 -10.22 -6.28 2.79
C ILE A 255 -9.20 -5.72 1.80
N HIS A 256 -8.92 -6.49 0.74
CA HIS A 256 -7.85 -6.14 -0.20
C HIS A 256 -8.31 -5.19 -1.30
N LEU A 257 -7.36 -4.45 -1.82
CA LEU A 257 -7.55 -3.66 -3.04
C LEU A 257 -7.93 -4.57 -4.21
N ASN A 258 -8.96 -4.17 -4.96
CA ASN A 258 -9.21 -4.73 -6.28
C ASN A 258 -8.22 -4.15 -7.30
N ASP A 259 -8.45 -4.37 -8.57
CA ASP A 259 -7.52 -3.94 -9.62
C ASP A 259 -7.35 -2.42 -9.66
N LYS A 260 -8.46 -1.67 -9.60
CA LYS A 260 -8.45 -0.19 -9.52
C LYS A 260 -7.68 0.31 -8.28
N GLY A 261 -7.89 -0.33 -7.14
CA GLY A 261 -7.20 0.01 -5.90
C GLY A 261 -5.69 -0.25 -5.94
N LYS A 262 -5.25 -1.30 -6.60
CA LYS A 262 -3.82 -1.56 -6.80
C LYS A 262 -3.17 -0.51 -7.71
N TYR A 263 -3.89 -0.06 -8.73
CA TYR A 263 -3.43 1.05 -9.56
C TYR A 263 -3.36 2.36 -8.77
N LEU A 264 -4.37 2.67 -7.95
CA LEU A 264 -4.35 3.82 -7.03
C LEU A 264 -3.14 3.76 -6.10
N GLN A 265 -2.90 2.61 -5.47
CA GLN A 265 -1.75 2.39 -4.59
C GLN A 265 -0.43 2.66 -5.33
N ALA A 266 -0.29 2.17 -6.56
CA ALA A 266 0.91 2.39 -7.35
C ALA A 266 1.11 3.87 -7.71
N CYS A 267 0.04 4.62 -8.02
CA CYS A 267 0.11 6.06 -8.25
C CYS A 267 0.62 6.80 -7.00
N VAL A 268 0.09 6.49 -5.82
CA VAL A 268 0.55 7.10 -4.55
C VAL A 268 2.03 6.80 -4.30
N TRP A 269 2.44 5.53 -4.44
CA TRP A 269 3.83 5.13 -4.24
C TRP A 269 4.77 5.76 -5.24
N TYR A 270 4.41 5.82 -6.51
CA TYR A 270 5.23 6.45 -7.55
C TYR A 270 5.47 7.93 -7.24
N MET A 271 4.40 8.67 -6.94
CA MET A 271 4.50 10.10 -6.59
C MET A 271 5.32 10.31 -5.30
N PHE A 272 5.15 9.45 -4.31
CA PHE A 272 5.90 9.52 -3.04
C PHE A 272 7.40 9.26 -3.24
N LEU A 273 7.77 8.22 -3.99
CA LEU A 273 9.17 7.81 -4.17
C LEU A 273 9.96 8.81 -5.03
N PHE A 274 9.32 9.32 -6.06
CA PHE A 274 10.01 10.11 -7.09
C PHE A 274 9.68 11.61 -7.04
N ASP A 275 8.90 12.06 -6.06
CA ASP A 275 8.36 13.42 -5.98
C ASP A 275 7.64 13.84 -7.28
N ALA A 276 7.02 12.85 -7.92
CA ALA A 276 6.44 12.95 -9.24
C ALA A 276 5.09 13.67 -9.22
N LYS A 277 4.76 14.31 -10.34
CA LYS A 277 3.46 14.92 -10.60
C LYS A 277 2.52 13.93 -11.29
N ILE A 278 1.24 14.27 -11.35
CA ILE A 278 0.23 13.46 -12.05
C ILE A 278 0.58 13.27 -13.53
N THR A 279 1.23 14.26 -14.15
CA THR A 279 1.67 14.25 -15.56
C THR A 279 2.80 13.25 -15.83
N ASP A 280 3.49 12.79 -14.79
CA ASP A 280 4.62 11.86 -14.90
C ASP A 280 4.15 10.39 -14.90
N LEU A 281 2.87 10.14 -14.61
CA LEU A 281 2.24 8.82 -14.63
C LEU A 281 1.96 8.38 -16.08
N LYS A 282 2.93 7.77 -16.74
CA LYS A 282 2.86 7.38 -18.14
C LYS A 282 2.20 6.02 -18.40
N LEU A 283 2.03 5.18 -17.36
CA LEU A 283 1.36 3.89 -17.53
C LEU A 283 -0.11 4.09 -17.90
N GLU A 284 -0.49 3.60 -19.09
CA GLU A 284 -1.89 3.57 -19.51
C GLU A 284 -2.68 2.58 -18.62
N TYR A 285 -3.81 3.04 -18.09
CA TYR A 285 -4.74 2.21 -17.35
C TYR A 285 -6.13 2.35 -17.97
N LYS A 286 -6.58 1.27 -18.63
CA LYS A 286 -7.84 1.24 -19.39
C LYS A 286 -9.07 1.10 -18.48
N ASP A 287 -9.37 2.15 -17.73
CA ASP A 287 -10.54 2.24 -16.86
C ASP A 287 -11.09 3.68 -16.91
N PRO A 288 -12.41 3.87 -17.03
CA PRO A 288 -13.01 5.21 -17.02
C PRO A 288 -12.68 6.04 -15.77
N GLY A 289 -12.39 5.38 -14.64
CA GLY A 289 -12.00 6.03 -13.39
C GLY A 289 -10.50 6.37 -13.28
N ALA A 290 -9.68 6.08 -14.29
CA ALA A 290 -8.22 6.24 -14.21
C ALA A 290 -7.79 7.68 -13.85
N GLU A 291 -8.44 8.68 -14.43
CA GLU A 291 -8.12 10.09 -14.14
C GLU A 291 -8.49 10.46 -12.69
N LEU A 292 -9.65 10.03 -12.21
CA LEU A 292 -10.06 10.24 -10.82
C LEU A 292 -9.08 9.58 -9.85
N ILE A 293 -8.64 8.36 -10.14
CA ILE A 293 -7.64 7.62 -9.35
C ILE A 293 -6.36 8.44 -9.23
N ARG A 294 -5.82 8.96 -10.34
CA ARG A 294 -4.60 9.78 -10.36
C ARG A 294 -4.76 11.08 -9.57
N LYS A 295 -5.92 11.75 -9.72
CA LYS A 295 -6.25 12.97 -8.95
C LYS A 295 -6.32 12.70 -7.45
N CYS A 296 -6.94 11.61 -7.02
CA CYS A 296 -7.01 11.23 -5.60
C CYS A 296 -5.62 10.90 -5.03
N ALA A 297 -4.78 10.20 -5.80
CA ALA A 297 -3.39 9.94 -5.40
C ALA A 297 -2.60 11.24 -5.22
N ALA A 298 -2.69 12.17 -6.18
CA ALA A 298 -2.01 13.46 -6.11
C ALA A 298 -2.50 14.32 -4.94
N GLN A 299 -3.81 14.34 -4.69
CA GLN A 299 -4.39 15.05 -3.55
C GLN A 299 -3.90 14.46 -2.22
N ALA A 300 -3.91 13.13 -2.07
CA ALA A 300 -3.41 12.49 -0.85
C ALA A 300 -1.93 12.81 -0.57
N ILE A 301 -1.10 12.85 -1.61
CA ILE A 301 0.32 13.27 -1.49
C ILE A 301 0.43 14.73 -1.07
N ALA A 302 -0.38 15.63 -1.63
CA ALA A 302 -0.35 17.04 -1.30
C ALA A 302 -0.79 17.31 0.15
N GLU A 303 -1.82 16.61 0.64
CA GLU A 303 -2.32 16.73 2.02
C GLU A 303 -1.38 16.14 3.08
N ASN A 304 -0.39 15.36 2.65
CA ASN A 304 0.53 14.66 3.55
C ASN A 304 1.93 15.33 3.61
N LYS A 305 2.11 16.45 2.95
CA LYS A 305 3.31 17.28 3.04
C LYS A 305 3.22 18.21 4.24
#